data_e42574eb511f6cc7a1e030b903533aa1
#
_entry.id   e42574eb511f6cc7a1e030b903533aa1
#
_cell.length_a   1.000
_cell.length_b   1.000
_cell.length_c   1.000
_cell.angle_alpha   90.00
_cell.angle_beta   90.00
_cell.angle_gamma   90.00
#
_symmetry.space_group_name_H-M   'P 1'
#
loop_
_entity.id
_entity.type
_entity.pdbx_description
1 polymer ?
#
loop_
_entity_poly.entity_id
_entity_poly.type
_entity_poly.pdbx_seq_one_letter_code
_entity_poly.pdbx_strand_id
1 'polypeptide(L)'
;ITNGFNESQAKKMHSSGLTPYFDLVVTSETTGHKKPDPRIFQYAMDKLAVKSADCIMIGDNPNSDILGAIRSNIDQVYFDPHEKGIEHQPTHTIRHLKELEGLL
;
A
#
# COMPACT_ATOMS: atom_id res chain seq x y z
N ILE A 1 -4.12 2.01 1.29
CA ILE A 1 -4.93 1.44 0.20
C ILE A 1 -5.27 -0.01 0.52
N THR A 2 -6.52 -0.38 0.40
CA THR A 2 -6.97 -1.73 0.71
C THR A 2 -8.02 -2.23 -0.29
N ASN A 3 -8.02 -3.53 -0.57
CA ASN A 3 -9.01 -4.21 -1.42
C ASN A 3 -10.28 -4.62 -0.65
N GLY A 4 -10.49 -4.10 0.54
CA GLY A 4 -11.66 -4.40 1.37
C GLY A 4 -12.85 -3.50 1.13
N PHE A 5 -13.92 -3.76 1.87
CA PHE A 5 -15.13 -2.95 1.87
C PHE A 5 -15.03 -1.83 2.92
N ASN A 6 -15.69 -0.69 2.65
CA ASN A 6 -15.65 0.49 3.50
C ASN A 6 -16.01 0.18 4.96
N GLU A 7 -17.11 -0.51 5.17
CA GLU A 7 -17.60 -0.81 6.52
C GLU A 7 -16.61 -1.68 7.31
N SER A 8 -16.12 -2.77 6.68
CA SER A 8 -15.16 -3.67 7.32
C SER A 8 -13.85 -2.97 7.66
N GLN A 9 -13.34 -2.15 6.74
CA GLN A 9 -12.08 -1.45 6.94
C GLN A 9 -12.21 -0.35 8.01
N ALA A 10 -13.33 0.37 8.02
CA ALA A 10 -13.60 1.38 9.04
C ALA A 10 -13.65 0.75 10.45
N LYS A 11 -14.29 -0.41 10.60
CA LYS A 11 -14.32 -1.15 11.86
C LYS A 11 -12.93 -1.59 12.31
N LYS A 12 -12.13 -2.15 11.40
CA LYS A 12 -10.76 -2.58 11.69
C LYS A 12 -9.87 -1.42 12.12
N MET A 13 -9.95 -0.29 11.42
CA MET A 13 -9.19 0.90 11.73
C MET A 13 -9.57 1.46 13.10
N HIS A 14 -10.86 1.53 13.40
CA HIS A 14 -11.35 2.01 14.68
C HIS A 14 -10.96 1.10 15.84
N SER A 15 -11.21 -0.21 15.72
CA SER A 15 -10.93 -1.17 16.79
C SER A 15 -9.43 -1.34 17.06
N SER A 16 -8.57 -1.14 16.07
CA SER A 16 -7.11 -1.20 16.23
C SER A 16 -6.50 0.11 16.73
N GLY A 17 -7.27 1.19 16.80
CA GLY A 17 -6.78 2.52 17.21
C GLY A 17 -5.93 3.19 16.15
N LEU A 18 -5.98 2.76 14.90
CA LEU A 18 -5.13 3.27 13.82
C LEU A 18 -5.67 4.53 13.13
N THR A 19 -6.98 4.79 13.23
CA THR A 19 -7.63 5.89 12.52
C THR A 19 -6.88 7.23 12.59
N PRO A 20 -6.42 7.71 13.78
CA PRO A 20 -5.76 9.01 13.86
C PRO A 20 -4.38 9.08 13.21
N TYR A 21 -3.80 7.94 12.81
CA TYR A 21 -2.46 7.89 12.20
C TYR A 21 -2.49 7.94 10.68
N PHE A 22 -3.67 8.01 10.06
CA PHE A 22 -3.81 8.01 8.61
C PHE A 22 -4.52 9.26 8.11
N ASP A 23 -3.98 9.88 7.07
CA ASP A 23 -4.58 11.05 6.42
C ASP A 23 -5.73 10.65 5.49
N LEU A 24 -5.65 9.45 4.91
CA LEU A 24 -6.61 8.95 3.94
C LEU A 24 -6.68 7.43 3.98
N VAL A 25 -7.87 6.88 3.88
CA VAL A 25 -8.11 5.44 3.67
C VAL A 25 -8.84 5.27 2.35
N VAL A 26 -8.23 4.52 1.43
CA VAL A 26 -8.78 4.26 0.10
C VAL A 26 -9.11 2.78 -0.03
N THR A 27 -10.35 2.48 -0.39
CA THR A 27 -10.84 1.12 -0.56
C THR A 27 -11.19 0.82 -2.02
N SER A 28 -11.20 -0.46 -2.36
CA SER A 28 -11.69 -0.90 -3.68
C SER A 28 -13.17 -0.58 -3.88
N GLU A 29 -13.96 -0.55 -2.82
CA GLU A 29 -15.37 -0.20 -2.88
C GLU A 29 -15.56 1.26 -3.29
N THR A 30 -14.80 2.18 -2.67
CA THR A 30 -14.88 3.61 -2.99
C THR A 30 -14.47 3.92 -4.42
N THR A 31 -13.41 3.27 -4.92
CA THR A 31 -12.86 3.56 -6.24
C THR A 31 -13.47 2.74 -7.37
N GLY A 32 -14.05 1.59 -7.04
CA GLY A 32 -14.45 0.60 -8.04
C GLY A 32 -13.28 -0.17 -8.66
N HIS A 33 -12.08 0.01 -8.15
CA HIS A 33 -10.86 -0.63 -8.65
C HIS A 33 -10.09 -1.29 -7.52
N LYS A 34 -9.51 -2.47 -7.78
CA LYS A 34 -8.69 -3.22 -6.83
C LYS A 34 -7.22 -3.14 -7.19
N LYS A 35 -6.33 -3.18 -6.19
CA LYS A 35 -4.92 -3.45 -6.45
C LYS A 35 -4.78 -4.79 -7.20
N PRO A 36 -3.94 -4.92 -8.21
CA PRO A 36 -2.88 -4.04 -8.67
C PRO A 36 -3.27 -3.02 -9.75
N ASP A 37 -4.55 -2.71 -9.92
CA ASP A 37 -4.98 -1.73 -10.91
C ASP A 37 -4.39 -0.35 -10.57
N PRO A 38 -3.66 0.29 -11.50
CA PRO A 38 -3.05 1.60 -11.25
C PRO A 38 -4.05 2.69 -10.86
N ARG A 39 -5.31 2.55 -11.24
CA ARG A 39 -6.34 3.57 -10.97
C ARG A 39 -6.63 3.76 -9.49
N ILE A 40 -6.51 2.72 -8.65
CA ILE A 40 -6.67 2.89 -7.20
C ILE A 40 -5.51 3.68 -6.61
N PHE A 41 -4.29 3.48 -7.11
CA PHE A 41 -3.11 4.24 -6.69
C PHE A 41 -3.20 5.69 -7.14
N GLN A 42 -3.63 5.92 -8.38
CA GLN A 42 -3.81 7.28 -8.91
C GLN A 42 -4.87 8.04 -8.11
N TYR A 43 -5.96 7.39 -7.74
CA TYR A 43 -6.99 7.99 -6.88
C TYR A 43 -6.39 8.49 -5.56
N ALA A 44 -5.59 7.65 -4.89
CA ALA A 44 -4.96 8.02 -3.63
C ALA A 44 -4.00 9.21 -3.80
N MET A 45 -3.18 9.18 -4.84
CA MET A 45 -2.23 10.26 -5.12
C MET A 45 -2.94 11.58 -5.43
N ASP A 46 -4.02 11.53 -6.19
CA ASP A 46 -4.82 12.73 -6.52
C ASP A 46 -5.46 13.33 -5.26
N LYS A 47 -6.00 12.48 -4.39
CA LYS A 47 -6.62 12.93 -3.13
C LYS A 47 -5.61 13.57 -2.18
N LEU A 48 -4.37 13.06 -2.16
CA LEU A 48 -3.31 13.59 -1.31
C LEU A 48 -2.51 14.71 -1.99
N ALA A 49 -2.78 14.99 -3.27
CA ALA A 49 -2.05 15.97 -4.07
C ALA A 49 -0.54 15.72 -4.09
N VAL A 50 -0.16 14.44 -4.28
CA VAL A 50 1.24 14.00 -4.35
C VAL A 50 1.53 13.35 -5.70
N LYS A 51 2.82 13.30 -6.07
CA LYS A 51 3.29 12.66 -7.29
C LYS A 51 3.86 11.28 -6.96
N SER A 52 3.88 10.39 -7.96
CA SER A 52 4.42 9.03 -7.79
C SER A 52 5.87 9.03 -7.28
N ALA A 53 6.69 9.99 -7.70
CA ALA A 53 8.07 10.12 -7.25
C ALA A 53 8.21 10.45 -5.75
N ASP A 54 7.15 10.97 -5.14
CA ASP A 54 7.14 11.34 -3.71
C ASP A 54 6.48 10.26 -2.85
N CYS A 55 6.13 9.13 -3.43
CA CYS A 55 5.40 8.05 -2.77
C CYS A 55 6.26 6.81 -2.61
N ILE A 56 5.93 6.02 -1.59
CA ILE A 56 6.46 4.67 -1.42
C ILE A 56 5.32 3.76 -1.01
N MET A 57 5.23 2.59 -1.63
CA MET A 57 4.26 1.56 -1.26
C MET A 57 4.91 0.53 -0.37
N ILE A 58 4.29 0.25 0.75
CA ILE A 58 4.74 -0.78 1.69
C ILE A 58 3.64 -1.84 1.74
N GLY A 59 3.98 -3.08 1.46
CA GLY A 59 3.00 -4.15 1.47
C GLY A 59 3.60 -5.54 1.44
N ASP A 60 2.78 -6.53 1.73
CA ASP A 60 3.18 -7.93 1.86
C ASP A 60 2.67 -8.82 0.73
N ASN A 61 1.87 -8.28 -0.18
CA ASN A 61 1.33 -9.05 -1.30
C ASN A 61 2.04 -8.69 -2.60
N PRO A 62 2.83 -9.62 -3.18
CA PRO A 62 3.56 -9.36 -4.43
C PRO A 62 2.67 -8.97 -5.60
N ASN A 63 1.49 -9.59 -5.71
CA ASN A 63 0.63 -9.46 -6.88
C ASN A 63 -0.34 -8.28 -6.80
N SER A 64 -0.66 -7.80 -5.61
CA SER A 64 -1.53 -6.63 -5.45
C SER A 64 -0.73 -5.37 -5.08
N ASP A 65 0.06 -5.44 -4.02
CA ASP A 65 0.76 -4.27 -3.49
C ASP A 65 1.97 -3.89 -4.35
N ILE A 66 2.88 -4.83 -4.54
CA ILE A 66 4.15 -4.54 -5.21
C ILE A 66 3.95 -4.33 -6.71
N LEU A 67 3.24 -5.23 -7.37
CA LEU A 67 2.95 -5.10 -8.79
C LEU A 67 2.15 -3.81 -9.10
N GLY A 68 1.17 -3.49 -8.24
CA GLY A 68 0.38 -2.28 -8.39
C GLY A 68 1.22 -1.01 -8.29
N ALA A 69 2.14 -0.96 -7.34
CA ALA A 69 3.06 0.16 -7.18
C ALA A 69 4.03 0.27 -8.35
N ILE A 70 4.56 -0.86 -8.83
CA ILE A 70 5.41 -0.88 -10.04
C ILE A 70 4.68 -0.28 -11.24
N ARG A 71 3.44 -0.72 -11.47
CA ARG A 71 2.60 -0.20 -12.56
C ARG A 71 2.28 1.28 -12.44
N SER A 72 2.34 1.81 -11.22
CA SER A 72 2.04 3.22 -10.92
C SER A 72 3.30 4.09 -10.77
N ASN A 73 4.48 3.53 -11.07
CA ASN A 73 5.78 4.19 -10.93
C ASN A 73 6.06 4.69 -9.50
N ILE A 74 5.60 3.94 -8.51
CA ILE A 74 5.80 4.19 -7.08
C ILE A 74 6.85 3.21 -6.58
N ASP A 75 7.85 3.69 -5.83
CA ASP A 75 8.83 2.82 -5.18
C ASP A 75 8.15 1.86 -4.22
N GLN A 76 8.74 0.67 -4.04
CA GLN A 76 8.12 -0.41 -3.26
C GLN A 76 9.03 -0.90 -2.15
N VAL A 77 8.44 -1.17 -0.99
CA VAL A 77 9.03 -1.95 0.08
C VAL A 77 8.19 -3.22 0.26
N TYR A 78 8.79 -4.35 -0.08
CA TYR A 78 8.15 -5.65 0.11
C TYR A 78 8.41 -6.13 1.54
N PHE A 79 7.33 -6.30 2.30
CA PHE A 79 7.38 -6.85 3.64
C PHE A 79 7.24 -8.38 3.54
N ASP A 80 8.35 -9.10 3.81
CA ASP A 80 8.46 -10.55 3.65
C ASP A 80 8.98 -11.21 4.93
N PRO A 81 8.18 -11.22 6.02
CA PRO A 81 8.63 -11.76 7.31
C PRO A 81 8.87 -13.28 7.29
N HIS A 82 8.25 -13.99 6.35
CA HIS A 82 8.35 -15.45 6.23
C HIS A 82 9.32 -15.92 5.13
N GLU A 83 10.08 -15.00 4.55
CA GLU A 83 11.08 -15.30 3.52
C GLU A 83 10.53 -16.07 2.31
N LYS A 84 9.34 -15.72 1.88
CA LYS A 84 8.67 -16.35 0.72
C LYS A 84 9.31 -15.98 -0.61
N GLY A 85 9.99 -14.84 -0.67
CA GLY A 85 10.55 -14.31 -1.89
C GLY A 85 9.50 -13.67 -2.80
N ILE A 86 9.94 -13.19 -3.95
CA ILE A 86 9.09 -12.49 -4.90
C ILE A 86 9.70 -12.57 -6.31
N GLU A 87 8.85 -12.75 -7.33
CA GLU A 87 9.28 -12.76 -8.73
C GLU A 87 9.57 -11.35 -9.27
N HIS A 88 8.85 -10.35 -8.77
CA HIS A 88 9.10 -8.95 -9.13
C HIS A 88 10.34 -8.45 -8.39
N GLN A 89 10.93 -7.35 -8.86
CA GLN A 89 12.07 -6.73 -8.20
C GLN A 89 11.62 -5.46 -7.47
N PRO A 90 11.27 -5.55 -6.18
CA PRO A 90 10.89 -4.37 -5.41
C PRO A 90 12.11 -3.48 -5.15
N THR A 91 11.86 -2.21 -4.84
CA THR A 91 12.92 -1.26 -4.50
C THR A 91 13.68 -1.75 -3.25
N HIS A 92 12.95 -2.21 -2.24
CA HIS A 92 13.50 -2.78 -1.01
C HIS A 92 12.68 -3.98 -0.57
N THR A 93 13.33 -4.90 0.15
CA THR A 93 12.67 -6.01 0.84
C THR A 93 13.05 -5.96 2.31
N ILE A 94 12.06 -6.05 3.19
CA ILE A 94 12.25 -6.05 4.64
C ILE A 94 11.58 -7.26 5.27
N ARG A 95 12.08 -7.69 6.43
CA ARG A 95 11.51 -8.82 7.19
C ARG A 95 10.89 -8.39 8.50
N HIS A 96 11.24 -7.21 8.97
CA HIS A 96 10.68 -6.59 10.17
C HIS A 96 10.32 -5.14 9.84
N LEU A 97 9.16 -4.69 10.32
CA LEU A 97 8.69 -3.32 10.06
C LEU A 97 9.65 -2.26 10.62
N LYS A 98 10.41 -2.59 11.66
CA LYS A 98 11.41 -1.69 12.24
C LYS A 98 12.49 -1.26 11.24
N GLU A 99 12.77 -2.09 10.23
CA GLU A 99 13.75 -1.76 9.19
C GLU A 99 13.35 -0.53 8.39
N LEU A 100 12.06 -0.15 8.39
CA LEU A 100 11.58 1.07 7.74
C LEU A 100 12.22 2.33 8.31
N GLU A 101 12.61 2.32 9.59
CA GLU A 101 13.27 3.47 10.24
C GLU A 101 14.55 3.88 9.52
N GLY A 102 15.26 2.92 8.91
CA GLY A 102 16.47 3.19 8.14
C GLY A 102 16.24 3.53 6.68
N LEU A 103 15.02 3.33 6.15
CA LEU A 103 14.68 3.56 4.75
C LEU A 103 13.92 4.87 4.52
N LEU A 104 13.18 5.33 5.51
CA LEU A 104 12.28 6.49 5.38
C LEU A 104 12.89 7.79 5.94
#